data_1e092cfec52a8d4e4a6c2fde08bbb06a
#
_entry.id   1e092cfec52a8d4e4a6c2fde08bbb06a
#
_cell.length_a   1.000
_cell.length_b   1.000
_cell.length_c   1.000
_cell.angle_alpha   90.00
_cell.angle_beta   90.00
_cell.angle_gamma   90.00
#
_symmetry.space_group_name_H-M   'P 1'
#
loop_
_entity.id
_entity.type
_entity.pdbx_description
1 polymer ?
#
loop_
_entity_poly.entity_id
_entity_poly.type
_entity_poly.pdbx_seq_one_letter_code
_entity_poly.pdbx_strand_id
1 'polypeptide(L)'
;MTSNFDFLGRYWKILAKIGKTAESYLYNDPNACIYKLGMFAERLVQEIFANEGLDEPDYDNTHANRIKILKREGLIDRGGRIDDILYSLRMKRNDAVHKYEDSVDTAKSLLRMAFRLAVWFMEVYGDYNFQAPDFVMPENEPVPDYESIIKDLEEQLANAAKAEPVITATEGSSAKDRADKSAEVTEAMELSEAETRIIIDDQLRKYGWEVDTNDLRYSKGTRPQKGRNIAIAEFPTDSTVTRGGYADYALFVGLKLVAIIEAKKISVDIPSVIDYQCKDYARMIKSEHDQYVINDWNGYKVPFVFATNGRKYLKQIEQKSGIWFLDLRDGANTPKALQGWFSLMDL
;
A
#
# COMPACT_ATOMS: atom_id res chain seq x y z
N MET A 1 20.34 19.31 3.00
CA MET A 1 19.19 18.91 3.86
C MET A 1 19.51 17.64 4.62
N THR A 2 18.99 17.48 5.83
CA THR A 2 18.97 16.21 6.54
C THR A 2 17.93 15.29 5.89
N SER A 3 18.31 14.05 5.55
CA SER A 3 17.40 13.06 4.98
C SER A 3 16.49 12.46 6.05
N ASN A 4 15.24 12.13 5.69
CA ASN A 4 14.33 11.38 6.56
C ASN A 4 14.91 10.02 6.98
N PHE A 5 15.93 9.49 6.30
CA PHE A 5 16.54 8.19 6.57
C PHE A 5 17.88 8.30 7.31
N ASP A 6 18.36 9.50 7.67
CA ASP A 6 19.67 9.69 8.30
C ASP A 6 19.82 8.94 9.62
N PHE A 7 18.72 8.73 10.37
CA PHE A 7 18.73 7.99 11.64
C PHE A 7 19.17 6.52 11.49
N LEU A 8 18.93 5.91 10.33
CA LEU A 8 19.42 4.55 10.04
C LEU A 8 20.94 4.47 9.96
N GLY A 9 21.61 5.59 9.63
CA GLY A 9 23.06 5.65 9.45
C GLY A 9 23.86 5.29 10.70
N ARG A 10 23.25 5.29 11.88
CA ARG A 10 23.86 4.83 13.13
C ARG A 10 24.24 3.34 13.06
N TYR A 11 23.39 2.52 12.46
CA TYR A 11 23.57 1.07 12.39
C TYR A 11 23.68 0.57 10.95
N TRP A 12 22.87 1.09 10.03
CA TRP A 12 22.73 0.59 8.65
C TRP A 12 23.02 1.69 7.62
N LYS A 13 24.30 1.99 7.44
CA LYS A 13 24.77 3.05 6.52
C LYS A 13 24.26 2.88 5.09
N ILE A 14 24.17 1.63 4.61
CA ILE A 14 23.68 1.31 3.25
C ILE A 14 22.21 1.65 3.14
N LEU A 15 21.36 1.27 4.10
CA LEU A 15 19.94 1.61 4.10
C LEU A 15 19.73 3.13 4.14
N ALA A 16 20.45 3.86 5.01
CA ALA A 16 20.39 5.31 5.05
C ALA A 16 20.74 5.93 3.70
N LYS A 17 21.79 5.42 3.03
CA LYS A 17 22.24 5.91 1.73
C LYS A 17 21.23 5.63 0.63
N ILE A 18 20.61 4.44 0.59
CA ILE A 18 19.55 4.12 -0.39
C ILE A 18 18.36 5.04 -0.19
N GLY A 19 17.87 5.21 1.05
CA GLY A 19 16.74 6.07 1.37
C GLY A 19 16.98 7.52 0.96
N LYS A 20 18.13 8.09 1.33
CA LYS A 20 18.55 9.43 0.93
C LYS A 20 18.62 9.60 -0.59
N THR A 21 19.15 8.60 -1.29
CA THR A 21 19.21 8.63 -2.77
C THR A 21 17.80 8.59 -3.36
N ALA A 22 16.88 7.78 -2.81
CA ALA A 22 15.50 7.78 -3.27
C ALA A 22 14.83 9.16 -3.11
N GLU A 23 15.03 9.83 -1.97
CA GLU A 23 14.53 11.19 -1.75
C GLU A 23 14.98 12.18 -2.80
N SER A 24 16.26 12.12 -3.18
CA SER A 24 16.83 13.06 -4.14
C SER A 24 16.26 12.94 -5.56
N TYR A 25 15.70 11.78 -5.90
CA TYR A 25 15.05 11.54 -7.20
C TYR A 25 13.56 11.88 -7.22
N LEU A 26 12.93 12.16 -6.08
CA LEU A 26 11.48 12.28 -5.94
C LEU A 26 10.80 13.12 -7.05
N TYR A 27 11.38 14.25 -7.41
CA TYR A 27 10.78 15.17 -8.38
C TYR A 27 11.43 15.14 -9.75
N ASN A 28 12.71 14.80 -9.82
CA ASN A 28 13.47 14.89 -11.07
C ASN A 28 13.45 13.57 -11.86
N ASP A 29 13.36 12.46 -11.15
CA ASP A 29 13.21 11.10 -11.72
C ASP A 29 12.38 10.23 -10.76
N PRO A 30 11.04 10.38 -10.77
CA PRO A 30 10.18 9.57 -9.90
C PRO A 30 10.30 8.06 -10.14
N ASN A 31 10.63 7.64 -11.36
CA ASN A 31 10.89 6.24 -11.68
C ASN A 31 12.11 5.71 -10.92
N ALA A 32 13.23 6.44 -10.94
CA ALA A 32 14.41 6.09 -10.16
C ALA A 32 14.15 6.13 -8.66
N CYS A 33 13.36 7.09 -8.16
CA CYS A 33 12.90 7.12 -6.78
C CYS A 33 12.19 5.83 -6.40
N ILE A 34 11.15 5.44 -7.15
CA ILE A 34 10.36 4.22 -6.92
C ILE A 34 11.25 2.98 -6.96
N TYR A 35 12.15 2.89 -7.93
CA TYR A 35 13.11 1.80 -8.02
C TYR A 35 14.00 1.69 -6.77
N LYS A 36 14.57 2.81 -6.31
CA LYS A 36 15.43 2.84 -5.10
C LYS A 36 14.64 2.51 -3.82
N LEU A 37 13.38 2.91 -3.71
CA LEU A 37 12.52 2.52 -2.59
C LEU A 37 12.26 1.01 -2.56
N GLY A 38 12.12 0.37 -3.71
CA GLY A 38 12.05 -1.09 -3.80
C GLY A 38 13.36 -1.78 -3.40
N MET A 39 14.52 -1.22 -3.79
CA MET A 39 15.84 -1.69 -3.33
C MET A 39 15.99 -1.53 -1.81
N PHE A 40 15.52 -0.43 -1.26
CA PHE A 40 15.50 -0.18 0.18
C PHE A 40 14.72 -1.29 0.93
N ALA A 41 13.51 -1.61 0.47
CA ALA A 41 12.69 -2.66 1.06
C ALA A 41 13.37 -4.04 0.97
N GLU A 42 13.98 -4.35 -0.16
CA GLU A 42 14.72 -5.62 -0.35
C GLU A 42 15.92 -5.72 0.59
N ARG A 43 16.72 -4.66 0.68
CA ARG A 43 17.87 -4.63 1.59
C ARG A 43 17.44 -4.73 3.05
N LEU A 44 16.38 -4.03 3.45
CA LEU A 44 15.85 -4.09 4.81
C LEU A 44 15.44 -5.52 5.19
N VAL A 45 14.78 -6.25 4.28
CA VAL A 45 14.44 -7.66 4.50
C VAL A 45 15.70 -8.54 4.66
N GLN A 46 16.78 -8.28 3.92
CA GLN A 46 18.06 -8.99 4.10
C GLN A 46 18.69 -8.68 5.46
N GLU A 47 18.62 -7.43 5.94
CA GLU A 47 19.09 -7.08 7.28
C GLU A 47 18.31 -7.82 8.37
N ILE A 48 16.97 -7.99 8.20
CA ILE A 48 16.18 -8.81 9.12
C ILE A 48 16.67 -10.25 9.13
N PHE A 49 16.90 -10.86 7.95
CA PHE A 49 17.43 -12.22 7.85
C PHE A 49 18.75 -12.37 8.60
N ALA A 50 19.67 -11.42 8.40
CA ALA A 50 20.97 -11.43 9.08
C ALA A 50 20.82 -11.31 10.61
N ASN A 51 19.96 -10.39 11.09
CA ASN A 51 19.75 -10.18 12.53
C ASN A 51 19.03 -11.37 13.22
N GLU A 52 18.17 -12.08 12.48
CA GLU A 52 17.48 -13.27 12.98
C GLU A 52 18.26 -14.56 12.78
N GLY A 53 19.43 -14.49 12.11
CA GLY A 53 20.22 -15.68 11.80
C GLY A 53 19.49 -16.67 10.88
N LEU A 54 18.62 -16.18 9.98
CA LEU A 54 17.88 -17.01 9.05
C LEU A 54 18.75 -17.38 7.85
N ASP A 55 18.70 -18.65 7.44
CA ASP A 55 19.36 -19.13 6.25
C ASP A 55 18.69 -18.57 4.99
N GLU A 56 19.51 -18.15 4.02
CA GLU A 56 19.02 -17.78 2.69
C GLU A 56 18.46 -19.02 1.98
N PRO A 57 17.32 -18.87 1.28
CA PRO A 57 16.72 -19.99 0.56
C PRO A 57 17.63 -20.48 -0.57
N ASP A 58 17.89 -21.80 -0.63
CA ASP A 58 18.80 -22.39 -1.61
C ASP A 58 18.34 -22.24 -3.07
N TYR A 59 17.03 -22.26 -3.32
CA TYR A 59 16.44 -22.31 -4.67
C TYR A 59 15.63 -21.10 -5.10
N ASP A 60 15.17 -20.27 -4.15
CA ASP A 60 14.33 -19.10 -4.43
C ASP A 60 14.70 -17.98 -3.46
N ASN A 61 15.83 -17.35 -3.70
CA ASN A 61 16.32 -16.22 -2.91
C ASN A 61 15.69 -14.87 -3.32
N THR A 62 14.48 -14.90 -3.87
CA THR A 62 13.75 -13.70 -4.24
C THR A 62 13.26 -12.92 -3.02
N HIS A 63 13.13 -11.60 -3.19
CA HIS A 63 12.51 -10.73 -2.17
C HIS A 63 11.13 -11.26 -1.73
N ALA A 64 10.31 -11.74 -2.68
CA ALA A 64 8.99 -12.29 -2.39
C ALA A 64 9.05 -13.52 -1.48
N ASN A 65 10.03 -14.41 -1.68
CA ASN A 65 10.17 -15.60 -0.87
C ASN A 65 10.71 -15.30 0.52
N ARG A 66 11.67 -14.37 0.64
CA ARG A 66 12.14 -13.88 1.96
C ARG A 66 10.97 -13.33 2.78
N ILE A 67 10.09 -12.51 2.20
CA ILE A 67 8.88 -12.00 2.89
C ILE A 67 8.00 -13.16 3.38
N LYS A 68 7.78 -14.21 2.57
CA LYS A 68 7.01 -15.40 3.00
C LYS A 68 7.65 -16.10 4.20
N ILE A 69 8.98 -16.20 4.21
CA ILE A 69 9.71 -16.80 5.34
C ILE A 69 9.52 -15.96 6.60
N LEU A 70 9.71 -14.63 6.54
CA LEU A 70 9.49 -13.75 7.68
C LEU A 70 8.07 -13.85 8.25
N LYS A 71 7.07 -14.03 7.38
CA LYS A 71 5.68 -14.27 7.80
C LYS A 71 5.53 -15.59 8.53
N ARG A 72 6.12 -16.67 8.01
CA ARG A 72 6.07 -17.99 8.62
C ARG A 72 6.73 -18.00 9.99
N GLU A 73 7.85 -17.31 10.14
CA GLU A 73 8.56 -17.16 11.42
C GLU A 73 7.86 -16.18 12.38
N GLY A 74 6.77 -15.50 11.94
CA GLY A 74 6.00 -14.56 12.77
C GLY A 74 6.72 -13.24 13.08
N LEU A 75 7.74 -12.88 12.31
CA LEU A 75 8.56 -11.68 12.49
C LEU A 75 7.89 -10.43 11.90
N ILE A 76 7.02 -10.63 10.92
CA ILE A 76 6.15 -9.60 10.35
C ILE A 76 4.71 -10.12 10.36
N ASP A 77 3.74 -9.25 10.14
CA ASP A 77 2.33 -9.61 9.89
C ASP A 77 1.42 -9.88 11.09
N ARG A 78 1.89 -9.80 12.32
CA ARG A 78 0.98 -9.85 13.48
C ARG A 78 -0.02 -8.67 13.47
N GLY A 79 0.28 -7.59 12.76
CA GLY A 79 -0.60 -6.44 12.51
C GLY A 79 -0.98 -6.23 11.03
N GLY A 80 -0.39 -6.98 10.10
CA GLY A 80 -0.75 -7.00 8.67
C GLY A 80 -0.19 -5.88 7.80
N ARG A 81 0.28 -4.77 8.34
CA ARG A 81 0.67 -3.57 7.58
C ARG A 81 2.05 -3.66 6.96
N ILE A 82 2.99 -4.32 7.62
CA ILE A 82 4.39 -4.42 7.13
C ILE A 82 4.44 -5.26 5.85
N ASP A 83 3.69 -6.37 5.80
CA ASP A 83 3.56 -7.18 4.59
C ASP A 83 2.99 -6.37 3.42
N ASP A 84 1.94 -5.59 3.67
CA ASP A 84 1.31 -4.76 2.64
C ASP A 84 2.26 -3.66 2.14
N ILE A 85 3.00 -2.99 3.01
CA ILE A 85 4.02 -2.00 2.63
C ILE A 85 5.13 -2.64 1.79
N LEU A 86 5.69 -3.77 2.26
CA LEU A 86 6.74 -4.50 1.53
C LEU A 86 6.23 -4.98 0.16
N TYR A 87 4.99 -5.46 0.09
CA TYR A 87 4.37 -5.87 -1.16
C TYR A 87 4.24 -4.68 -2.13
N SER A 88 3.71 -3.54 -1.66
CA SER A 88 3.52 -2.35 -2.49
C SER A 88 4.85 -1.81 -3.03
N LEU A 89 5.87 -1.69 -2.18
CA LEU A 89 7.21 -1.26 -2.60
C LEU A 89 7.80 -2.20 -3.66
N ARG A 90 7.63 -3.51 -3.49
CA ARG A 90 8.09 -4.52 -4.46
C ARG A 90 7.34 -4.44 -5.78
N MET A 91 6.00 -4.34 -5.74
CA MET A 91 5.19 -4.31 -6.96
C MET A 91 5.45 -3.05 -7.77
N LYS A 92 5.50 -1.90 -7.12
CA LYS A 92 5.77 -0.62 -7.80
C LYS A 92 7.20 -0.53 -8.32
N ARG A 93 8.20 -1.16 -7.66
CA ARG A 93 9.53 -1.34 -8.25
C ARG A 93 9.48 -2.12 -9.55
N ASN A 94 8.71 -3.20 -9.61
CA ASN A 94 8.56 -3.97 -10.84
C ASN A 94 7.87 -3.14 -11.94
N ASP A 95 6.85 -2.36 -11.59
CA ASP A 95 6.19 -1.45 -12.53
C ASP A 95 7.16 -0.37 -13.03
N ALA A 96 8.03 0.18 -12.17
CA ALA A 96 9.06 1.14 -12.56
C ALA A 96 10.04 0.55 -13.59
N VAL A 97 10.43 -0.73 -13.41
CA VAL A 97 11.35 -1.42 -14.35
C VAL A 97 10.68 -1.80 -15.67
N HIS A 98 9.44 -2.31 -15.61
CA HIS A 98 8.81 -2.94 -16.77
C HIS A 98 7.79 -2.04 -17.48
N LYS A 99 7.21 -1.03 -16.80
CA LYS A 99 6.17 -0.16 -17.33
C LYS A 99 6.54 1.32 -17.30
N TYR A 100 7.74 1.65 -16.81
CA TYR A 100 8.21 3.02 -16.65
C TYR A 100 7.26 3.87 -15.80
N GLU A 101 6.88 3.36 -14.62
CA GLU A 101 6.10 4.14 -13.63
C GLU A 101 6.90 5.36 -13.17
N ASP A 102 6.40 6.58 -13.42
CA ASP A 102 7.06 7.86 -13.15
C ASP A 102 6.17 8.88 -12.41
N SER A 103 5.06 8.42 -11.83
CA SER A 103 4.15 9.29 -11.10
C SER A 103 4.79 9.85 -9.83
N VAL A 104 4.92 11.17 -9.75
CA VAL A 104 5.41 11.89 -8.55
C VAL A 104 4.52 11.60 -7.33
N ASP A 105 3.21 11.51 -7.50
CA ASP A 105 2.28 11.25 -6.39
C ASP A 105 2.41 9.82 -5.87
N THR A 106 2.63 8.85 -6.77
CA THR A 106 2.99 7.48 -6.40
C THR A 106 4.32 7.48 -5.64
N ALA A 107 5.35 8.12 -6.15
CA ALA A 107 6.66 8.20 -5.51
C ALA A 107 6.59 8.84 -4.11
N LYS A 108 5.82 9.93 -3.93
CA LYS A 108 5.59 10.57 -2.61
C LYS A 108 4.95 9.62 -1.60
N SER A 109 3.94 8.87 -2.04
CA SER A 109 3.23 7.93 -1.17
C SER A 109 4.14 6.76 -0.77
N LEU A 110 4.88 6.19 -1.73
CA LEU A 110 5.85 5.13 -1.48
C LEU A 110 7.01 5.59 -0.59
N LEU A 111 7.46 6.85 -0.74
CA LEU A 111 8.50 7.42 0.12
C LEU A 111 8.04 7.49 1.58
N ARG A 112 6.80 7.92 1.84
CA ARG A 112 6.22 7.89 3.19
C ARG A 112 6.11 6.46 3.73
N MET A 113 5.67 5.52 2.91
CA MET A 113 5.58 4.10 3.29
C MET A 113 6.96 3.53 3.63
N ALA A 114 7.99 3.84 2.84
CA ALA A 114 9.36 3.43 3.12
C ALA A 114 9.93 4.08 4.39
N PHE A 115 9.61 5.33 4.67
CA PHE A 115 9.96 5.99 5.94
C PHE A 115 9.31 5.27 7.13
N ARG A 116 8.02 4.93 7.05
CA ARG A 116 7.33 4.18 8.12
C ARG A 116 7.95 2.80 8.33
N LEU A 117 8.33 2.14 7.25
CA LEU A 117 9.06 0.87 7.30
C LEU A 117 10.43 1.04 7.96
N ALA A 118 11.14 2.14 7.68
CA ALA A 118 12.42 2.47 8.30
C ALA A 118 12.30 2.73 9.82
N VAL A 119 11.27 3.47 10.23
CA VAL A 119 10.97 3.73 11.64
C VAL A 119 10.65 2.43 12.37
N TRP A 120 9.74 1.62 11.82
CA TRP A 120 9.43 0.30 12.35
C TRP A 120 10.69 -0.57 12.51
N PHE A 121 11.55 -0.59 11.48
CA PHE A 121 12.77 -1.37 11.51
C PHE A 121 13.74 -0.89 12.61
N MET A 122 13.89 0.43 12.77
CA MET A 122 14.72 1.00 13.82
C MET A 122 14.18 0.65 15.21
N GLU A 123 12.86 0.76 15.45
CA GLU A 123 12.23 0.46 16.74
C GLU A 123 12.26 -1.02 17.10
N VAL A 124 12.26 -1.93 16.11
CA VAL A 124 12.26 -3.37 16.35
C VAL A 124 13.68 -3.96 16.43
N TYR A 125 14.58 -3.48 15.57
CA TYR A 125 15.93 -4.06 15.40
C TYR A 125 17.05 -3.14 15.87
N GLY A 126 16.80 -1.84 15.97
CA GLY A 126 17.81 -0.84 16.34
C GLY A 126 17.76 -0.44 17.80
N ASP A 127 16.69 0.18 18.22
CA ASP A 127 16.51 0.72 19.57
C ASP A 127 15.02 0.77 19.92
N TYR A 128 14.59 0.03 20.94
CA TYR A 128 13.20 0.01 21.42
C TYR A 128 12.70 1.34 21.97
N ASN A 129 13.61 2.22 22.36
CA ASN A 129 13.32 3.56 22.87
C ASN A 129 13.50 4.65 21.80
N PHE A 130 13.64 4.26 20.54
CA PHE A 130 13.81 5.20 19.45
C PHE A 130 12.63 6.16 19.38
N GLN A 131 12.95 7.47 19.30
CA GLN A 131 11.97 8.51 19.03
C GLN A 131 12.04 8.88 17.56
N ALA A 132 11.03 8.47 16.82
CA ALA A 132 10.97 8.74 15.39
C ALA A 132 10.88 10.24 15.12
N PRO A 133 11.68 10.78 14.17
CA PRO A 133 11.50 12.14 13.71
C PRO A 133 10.20 12.26 12.90
N ASP A 134 9.69 13.48 12.81
CA ASP A 134 8.60 13.76 11.86
C ASP A 134 9.09 13.60 10.42
N PHE A 135 8.25 13.01 9.58
CA PHE A 135 8.52 12.93 8.14
C PHE A 135 8.41 14.32 7.50
N VAL A 136 9.46 14.74 6.84
CA VAL A 136 9.48 15.99 6.05
C VAL A 136 9.51 15.64 4.58
N MET A 137 8.49 16.12 3.81
CA MET A 137 8.50 15.92 2.36
C MET A 137 9.68 16.68 1.75
N PRO A 138 10.55 16.02 0.96
CA PRO A 138 11.65 16.69 0.28
C PRO A 138 11.15 17.86 -0.59
N GLU A 139 11.91 18.95 -0.65
CA GLU A 139 11.64 20.06 -1.55
C GLU A 139 12.15 19.75 -2.97
N ASN A 140 11.55 20.38 -3.97
CA ASN A 140 11.99 20.25 -5.36
C ASN A 140 13.21 21.16 -5.61
N GLU A 141 14.38 20.68 -5.25
CA GLU A 141 15.65 21.38 -5.50
C GLU A 141 16.33 20.87 -6.78
N PRO A 142 17.10 21.72 -7.49
CA PRO A 142 17.89 21.27 -8.63
C PRO A 142 18.94 20.24 -8.19
N VAL A 143 19.00 19.13 -8.89
CA VAL A 143 19.76 17.93 -8.53
C VAL A 143 21.27 18.10 -8.81
N PRO A 144 22.16 17.79 -7.87
CA PRO A 144 23.54 17.48 -8.18
C PRO A 144 23.65 16.16 -8.99
N ASP A 145 24.71 16.00 -9.76
CA ASP A 145 25.00 14.80 -10.56
C ASP A 145 25.12 13.55 -9.66
N TYR A 146 24.04 12.75 -9.63
CA TYR A 146 23.95 11.54 -8.81
C TYR A 146 24.36 10.25 -9.55
N GLU A 147 24.67 10.28 -10.84
CA GLU A 147 25.08 9.08 -11.60
C GLU A 147 26.28 8.39 -10.96
N SER A 148 27.26 9.18 -10.48
CA SER A 148 28.41 8.66 -9.77
C SER A 148 28.06 7.99 -8.44
N ILE A 149 27.06 8.51 -7.71
CA ILE A 149 26.61 7.98 -6.41
C ILE A 149 25.85 6.67 -6.60
N ILE A 150 25.07 6.55 -7.68
CA ILE A 150 24.35 5.31 -8.00
C ILE A 150 25.30 4.19 -8.34
N LYS A 151 26.26 4.44 -9.22
CA LYS A 151 27.26 3.44 -9.60
C LYS A 151 28.03 2.93 -8.40
N ASP A 152 28.44 3.82 -7.51
CA ASP A 152 29.13 3.48 -6.25
C ASP A 152 28.21 2.66 -5.31
N LEU A 153 26.91 2.96 -5.24
CA LEU A 153 25.92 2.22 -4.44
C LEU A 153 25.65 0.83 -5.00
N GLU A 154 25.53 0.70 -6.30
CA GLU A 154 25.34 -0.59 -6.97
C GLU A 154 26.58 -1.48 -6.81
N GLU A 155 27.77 -0.90 -6.89
CA GLU A 155 29.02 -1.61 -6.63
C GLU A 155 29.15 -2.03 -5.16
N GLN A 156 28.81 -1.17 -4.20
CA GLN A 156 28.79 -1.52 -2.78
C GLN A 156 27.75 -2.60 -2.46
N LEU A 157 26.57 -2.57 -3.07
CA LEU A 157 25.54 -3.62 -2.91
C LEU A 157 25.97 -4.95 -3.55
N ALA A 158 26.62 -4.90 -4.70
CA ALA A 158 27.14 -6.10 -5.36
C ALA A 158 28.30 -6.73 -4.55
N ASN A 159 29.15 -5.90 -3.93
CA ASN A 159 30.26 -6.35 -3.08
C ASN A 159 29.80 -6.78 -1.69
N ALA A 160 28.68 -6.24 -1.16
CA ALA A 160 28.04 -6.69 0.05
C ALA A 160 27.13 -7.90 -0.25
N ALA A 161 27.73 -9.03 -0.63
CA ALA A 161 27.00 -10.23 -1.08
C ALA A 161 26.02 -10.78 -0.03
N LYS A 162 26.23 -10.51 1.28
CA LYS A 162 25.29 -10.82 2.38
C LYS A 162 25.31 -9.68 3.39
N ALA A 163 24.15 -9.40 3.99
CA ALA A 163 24.10 -8.55 5.16
C ALA A 163 24.73 -9.28 6.34
N GLU A 164 25.52 -8.57 7.16
CA GLU A 164 26.07 -9.11 8.40
C GLU A 164 25.24 -8.60 9.59
N PRO A 165 25.07 -9.40 10.66
CA PRO A 165 24.38 -8.94 11.87
C PRO A 165 25.05 -7.66 12.41
N VAL A 166 24.22 -6.67 12.70
CA VAL A 166 24.70 -5.39 13.25
C VAL A 166 24.40 -5.36 14.74
N ILE A 167 25.41 -5.05 15.56
CA ILE A 167 25.24 -4.85 16.99
C ILE A 167 24.45 -3.55 17.22
N THR A 168 23.29 -3.66 17.83
CA THR A 168 22.37 -2.55 18.09
C THR A 168 21.97 -2.50 19.57
N ALA A 169 21.19 -1.50 19.96
CA ALA A 169 20.67 -1.40 21.32
C ALA A 169 19.68 -2.53 21.69
N THR A 170 19.20 -3.30 20.68
CA THR A 170 18.33 -4.45 20.89
C THR A 170 19.08 -5.79 20.94
N GLU A 171 20.42 -5.76 20.98
CA GLU A 171 21.23 -6.98 21.10
C GLU A 171 20.83 -7.79 22.33
N GLY A 172 20.71 -9.11 22.17
CA GLY A 172 20.26 -10.00 23.24
C GLY A 172 18.76 -10.18 23.36
N SER A 173 17.95 -9.40 22.63
CA SER A 173 16.49 -9.62 22.54
C SER A 173 16.20 -10.94 21.81
N SER A 174 15.18 -11.67 22.29
CA SER A 174 14.73 -12.86 21.58
C SER A 174 13.90 -12.52 20.33
N ALA A 175 13.76 -13.46 19.41
CA ALA A 175 12.87 -13.34 18.25
C ALA A 175 11.41 -13.06 18.70
N LYS A 176 11.00 -13.59 19.86
CA LYS A 176 9.69 -13.32 20.44
C LYS A 176 9.56 -11.85 20.86
N ASP A 177 10.56 -11.28 21.54
CA ASP A 177 10.52 -9.87 21.98
C ASP A 177 10.42 -8.94 20.76
N ARG A 178 11.19 -9.22 19.70
CA ARG A 178 11.11 -8.47 18.44
C ARG A 178 9.76 -8.62 17.75
N ALA A 179 9.17 -9.83 17.74
CA ALA A 179 7.85 -10.07 17.18
C ALA A 179 6.74 -9.33 17.96
N ASP A 180 6.83 -9.30 19.29
CA ASP A 180 5.88 -8.58 20.14
C ASP A 180 6.03 -7.05 19.93
N LYS A 181 7.26 -6.53 19.87
CA LYS A 181 7.53 -5.13 19.54
C LYS A 181 7.08 -4.77 18.12
N SER A 182 7.31 -5.63 17.15
CA SER A 182 6.81 -5.47 15.78
C SER A 182 5.28 -5.31 15.75
N ALA A 183 4.55 -6.13 16.50
CA ALA A 183 3.10 -6.03 16.58
C ALA A 183 2.65 -4.70 17.20
N GLU A 184 3.28 -4.28 18.31
CA GLU A 184 3.00 -3.00 18.99
C GLU A 184 3.19 -1.81 18.05
N VAL A 185 4.37 -1.71 17.42
CA VAL A 185 4.71 -0.60 16.50
C VAL A 185 3.80 -0.60 15.27
N THR A 186 3.48 -1.79 14.74
CA THR A 186 2.59 -1.92 13.60
C THR A 186 1.16 -1.49 13.95
N GLU A 187 0.66 -1.78 15.14
CA GLU A 187 -0.66 -1.35 15.58
C GLU A 187 -0.73 0.18 15.74
N ALA A 188 0.34 0.80 16.23
CA ALA A 188 0.45 2.25 16.36
C ALA A 188 0.65 2.98 15.03
N MET A 189 1.07 2.27 13.97
CA MET A 189 1.35 2.88 12.67
C MET A 189 0.07 3.40 12.00
N GLU A 190 0.01 4.70 11.71
CA GLU A 190 -1.06 5.32 10.94
C GLU A 190 -0.65 5.51 9.48
N LEU A 191 -1.48 5.06 8.55
CA LEU A 191 -1.35 5.33 7.12
C LEU A 191 -2.28 6.46 6.72
N SER A 192 -1.80 7.33 5.84
CA SER A 192 -2.63 8.33 5.18
C SER A 192 -3.63 7.66 4.23
N GLU A 193 -4.66 8.40 3.81
CA GLU A 193 -5.62 7.88 2.83
C GLU A 193 -4.96 7.51 1.50
N ALA A 194 -3.98 8.30 1.03
CA ALA A 194 -3.24 8.02 -0.19
C ALA A 194 -2.41 6.73 -0.09
N GLU A 195 -1.75 6.48 1.05
CA GLU A 195 -1.02 5.22 1.30
C GLU A 195 -1.99 4.04 1.39
N THR A 196 -3.14 4.23 2.04
CA THR A 196 -4.18 3.19 2.13
C THR A 196 -4.74 2.82 0.76
N ARG A 197 -4.94 3.80 -0.15
CA ARG A 197 -5.39 3.54 -1.52
C ARG A 197 -4.39 2.70 -2.32
N ILE A 198 -3.07 2.88 -2.14
CA ILE A 198 -2.07 2.01 -2.78
C ILE A 198 -2.25 0.56 -2.33
N ILE A 199 -2.48 0.33 -1.03
CA ILE A 199 -2.72 -1.01 -0.50
C ILE A 199 -4.01 -1.61 -1.08
N ILE A 200 -5.07 -0.81 -1.19
CA ILE A 200 -6.36 -1.23 -1.79
C ILE A 200 -6.17 -1.59 -3.27
N ASP A 201 -5.43 -0.78 -4.03
CA ASP A 201 -5.10 -1.06 -5.42
C ASP A 201 -4.40 -2.44 -5.55
N ASP A 202 -3.40 -2.70 -4.71
CA ASP A 202 -2.69 -3.97 -4.71
C ASP A 202 -3.58 -5.15 -4.33
N GLN A 203 -4.51 -4.94 -3.39
CA GLN A 203 -5.50 -5.96 -3.03
C GLN A 203 -6.43 -6.25 -4.20
N LEU A 204 -7.00 -5.23 -4.85
CA LEU A 204 -7.89 -5.39 -6.01
C LEU A 204 -7.19 -6.10 -7.20
N ARG A 205 -5.92 -5.76 -7.48
CA ARG A 205 -5.12 -6.44 -8.53
C ARG A 205 -4.98 -7.93 -8.28
N LYS A 206 -4.81 -8.37 -7.03
CA LYS A 206 -4.73 -9.79 -6.65
C LYS A 206 -5.99 -10.57 -7.02
N TYR A 207 -7.15 -9.89 -7.13
CA TYR A 207 -8.44 -10.47 -7.51
C TYR A 207 -8.82 -10.21 -8.99
N GLY A 208 -7.85 -9.75 -9.80
CA GLY A 208 -7.99 -9.63 -11.25
C GLY A 208 -8.56 -8.31 -11.75
N TRP A 209 -8.66 -7.29 -10.88
CA TRP A 209 -9.06 -5.95 -11.30
C TRP A 209 -7.87 -5.17 -11.87
N GLU A 210 -8.11 -4.47 -12.98
CA GLU A 210 -7.20 -3.42 -13.43
C GLU A 210 -7.46 -2.16 -12.61
N VAL A 211 -6.48 -1.74 -11.83
CA VAL A 211 -6.61 -0.60 -10.92
C VAL A 211 -5.30 0.14 -10.74
N ASP A 212 -5.36 1.44 -10.72
CA ASP A 212 -4.32 2.36 -10.30
C ASP A 212 -4.96 3.68 -9.88
N THR A 213 -4.90 4.01 -8.61
CA THR A 213 -5.52 5.23 -8.06
C THR A 213 -5.04 6.50 -8.74
N ASN A 214 -3.78 6.52 -9.20
CA ASN A 214 -3.21 7.70 -9.84
C ASN A 214 -3.48 7.74 -11.34
N ASP A 215 -3.32 6.62 -12.05
CA ASP A 215 -3.37 6.60 -13.52
C ASP A 215 -4.73 6.20 -14.09
N LEU A 216 -5.46 5.30 -13.43
CA LEU A 216 -6.79 4.87 -13.86
C LEU A 216 -7.88 5.71 -13.15
N ARG A 217 -7.79 7.02 -13.30
CA ARG A 217 -8.64 8.02 -12.66
C ARG A 217 -9.62 8.62 -13.66
N TYR A 218 -10.86 8.88 -13.24
CA TYR A 218 -11.87 9.48 -14.12
C TYR A 218 -11.43 10.86 -14.67
N SER A 219 -10.80 11.69 -13.84
CA SER A 219 -10.28 13.02 -14.21
C SER A 219 -9.15 12.97 -15.25
N LYS A 220 -8.42 11.86 -15.34
CA LYS A 220 -7.40 11.59 -16.38
C LYS A 220 -7.98 11.03 -17.68
N GLY A 221 -9.30 10.99 -17.81
CA GLY A 221 -9.95 10.49 -19.03
C GLY A 221 -10.20 8.99 -19.06
N THR A 222 -9.92 8.26 -17.97
CA THR A 222 -10.23 6.83 -17.87
C THR A 222 -11.74 6.59 -17.98
N ARG A 223 -12.14 5.67 -18.84
CA ARG A 223 -13.54 5.29 -19.09
C ARG A 223 -13.65 3.77 -19.18
N PRO A 224 -14.85 3.19 -18.89
CA PRO A 224 -15.11 1.77 -19.06
C PRO A 224 -14.89 1.34 -20.51
N GLN A 225 -14.36 0.14 -20.71
CA GLN A 225 -14.07 -0.42 -22.04
C GLN A 225 -14.52 -1.89 -22.12
N LYS A 226 -15.04 -2.29 -23.28
CA LYS A 226 -15.39 -3.69 -23.53
C LYS A 226 -14.20 -4.61 -23.31
N GLY A 227 -14.42 -5.72 -22.60
CA GLY A 227 -13.39 -6.73 -22.36
C GLY A 227 -12.37 -6.39 -21.28
N ARG A 228 -12.53 -5.23 -20.60
CA ARG A 228 -11.69 -4.86 -19.46
C ARG A 228 -12.50 -4.88 -18.16
N ASN A 229 -11.84 -5.25 -17.06
CA ASN A 229 -12.42 -5.24 -15.72
C ASN A 229 -11.63 -4.24 -14.90
N ILE A 230 -12.17 -3.04 -14.79
CA ILE A 230 -11.44 -1.87 -14.33
C ILE A 230 -12.08 -1.26 -13.10
N ALA A 231 -11.27 -0.88 -12.13
CA ALA A 231 -11.64 0.02 -11.05
C ALA A 231 -11.20 1.44 -11.41
N ILE A 232 -12.17 2.32 -11.67
CA ILE A 232 -11.90 3.72 -12.02
C ILE A 232 -11.91 4.55 -10.74
N ALA A 233 -10.77 5.18 -10.42
CA ALA A 233 -10.64 6.01 -9.25
C ALA A 233 -11.35 7.38 -9.43
N GLU A 234 -11.84 7.92 -8.30
CA GLU A 234 -12.55 9.20 -8.21
C GLU A 234 -13.68 9.32 -9.25
N PHE A 235 -14.57 8.32 -9.24
CA PHE A 235 -15.69 8.29 -10.15
C PHE A 235 -16.76 9.32 -9.76
N PRO A 236 -17.20 10.22 -10.66
CA PRO A 236 -18.09 11.32 -10.30
C PRO A 236 -19.50 10.86 -9.94
N THR A 237 -20.01 11.40 -8.85
CA THR A 237 -21.37 11.27 -8.36
C THR A 237 -22.02 12.66 -8.25
N ASP A 238 -23.30 12.72 -7.97
CA ASP A 238 -23.98 14.01 -7.81
C ASP A 238 -23.54 14.70 -6.51
N SER A 239 -22.86 15.84 -6.65
CA SER A 239 -22.32 16.62 -5.54
C SER A 239 -23.37 17.40 -4.73
N THR A 240 -24.62 17.47 -5.20
CA THR A 240 -25.69 18.15 -4.47
C THR A 240 -26.14 17.36 -3.23
N VAL A 241 -25.87 16.07 -3.20
CA VAL A 241 -26.29 15.14 -2.14
C VAL A 241 -25.10 14.44 -1.47
N THR A 242 -24.04 14.14 -2.23
CA THR A 242 -22.87 13.42 -1.72
C THR A 242 -21.74 14.38 -1.31
N ARG A 243 -21.14 14.18 -0.14
CA ARG A 243 -19.94 14.93 0.26
C ARG A 243 -18.79 14.63 -0.69
N GLY A 244 -18.30 15.64 -1.42
CA GLY A 244 -17.16 15.55 -2.32
C GLY A 244 -17.50 15.24 -3.78
N GLY A 245 -18.67 14.68 -4.10
CA GLY A 245 -19.11 14.44 -5.48
C GLY A 245 -18.37 13.34 -6.23
N TYR A 246 -17.64 12.46 -5.53
CA TYR A 246 -16.87 11.36 -6.11
C TYR A 246 -16.94 10.13 -5.18
N ALA A 247 -17.11 8.95 -5.78
CA ALA A 247 -16.81 7.69 -5.12
C ALA A 247 -15.31 7.37 -5.29
N ASP A 248 -14.67 6.76 -4.30
CA ASP A 248 -13.25 6.48 -4.37
C ASP A 248 -12.92 5.56 -5.55
N TYR A 249 -13.73 4.52 -5.77
CA TYR A 249 -13.66 3.69 -6.98
C TYR A 249 -15.03 3.28 -7.47
N ALA A 250 -15.16 3.16 -8.80
CA ALA A 250 -16.25 2.48 -9.47
C ALA A 250 -15.71 1.26 -10.21
N LEU A 251 -16.28 0.08 -9.95
CA LEU A 251 -15.89 -1.18 -10.56
C LEU A 251 -16.73 -1.45 -11.81
N PHE A 252 -16.04 -1.73 -12.91
CA PHE A 252 -16.67 -2.03 -14.19
C PHE A 252 -16.25 -3.40 -14.71
N VAL A 253 -17.24 -4.21 -15.07
CA VAL A 253 -17.05 -5.42 -15.88
C VAL A 253 -17.44 -5.08 -17.32
N GLY A 254 -16.44 -4.87 -18.18
CA GLY A 254 -16.67 -4.31 -19.50
C GLY A 254 -17.27 -2.91 -19.43
N LEU A 255 -18.48 -2.74 -19.94
CA LEU A 255 -19.23 -1.48 -19.90
C LEU A 255 -20.26 -1.42 -18.76
N LYS A 256 -20.31 -2.40 -17.88
CA LYS A 256 -21.32 -2.48 -16.82
C LYS A 256 -20.75 -2.02 -15.49
N LEU A 257 -21.36 -1.03 -14.88
CA LEU A 257 -21.04 -0.59 -13.52
C LEU A 257 -21.63 -1.60 -12.53
N VAL A 258 -20.73 -2.33 -11.85
CA VAL A 258 -21.14 -3.43 -10.95
C VAL A 258 -21.00 -3.08 -9.48
N ALA A 259 -20.09 -2.19 -9.10
CA ALA A 259 -19.91 -1.82 -7.69
C ALA A 259 -19.31 -0.43 -7.52
N ILE A 260 -19.54 0.12 -6.32
CA ILE A 260 -18.86 1.31 -5.78
C ILE A 260 -18.05 0.89 -4.57
N ILE A 261 -16.86 1.47 -4.43
CA ILE A 261 -15.99 1.29 -3.26
C ILE A 261 -15.76 2.64 -2.62
N GLU A 262 -15.90 2.70 -1.31
CA GLU A 262 -15.46 3.82 -0.47
C GLU A 262 -14.26 3.38 0.38
N ALA A 263 -13.17 4.12 0.25
CA ALA A 263 -11.94 3.90 1.01
C ALA A 263 -11.87 4.86 2.20
N LYS A 264 -11.39 4.36 3.33
CA LYS A 264 -11.18 5.15 4.55
C LYS A 264 -9.76 4.93 5.07
N LYS A 265 -9.31 5.88 5.89
CA LYS A 265 -8.06 5.68 6.66
C LYS A 265 -8.16 4.40 7.47
N ILE A 266 -7.02 3.77 7.67
CA ILE A 266 -6.93 2.49 8.38
C ILE A 266 -7.48 2.53 9.82
N SER A 267 -7.53 3.70 10.46
CA SER A 267 -8.07 3.90 11.81
C SER A 267 -9.60 3.97 11.87
N VAL A 268 -10.30 4.13 10.72
CA VAL A 268 -11.75 4.30 10.67
C VAL A 268 -12.46 2.95 10.71
N ASP A 269 -13.51 2.82 11.54
CA ASP A 269 -14.38 1.66 11.57
C ASP A 269 -15.38 1.69 10.41
N ILE A 270 -15.42 0.60 9.65
CA ILE A 270 -16.10 0.53 8.35
C ILE A 270 -17.61 0.28 8.41
N PRO A 271 -18.20 -0.46 9.37
CA PRO A 271 -19.63 -0.80 9.33
C PRO A 271 -20.58 0.39 9.14
N SER A 272 -20.29 1.54 9.77
CA SER A 272 -21.09 2.74 9.63
C SER A 272 -20.94 3.42 8.26
N VAL A 273 -19.82 3.26 7.58
CA VAL A 273 -19.54 3.87 6.27
C VAL A 273 -20.41 3.24 5.18
N ILE A 274 -20.57 1.90 5.22
CA ILE A 274 -21.30 1.17 4.19
C ILE A 274 -22.80 1.46 4.24
N ASP A 275 -23.37 1.68 5.43
CA ASP A 275 -24.80 1.91 5.60
C ASP A 275 -25.26 3.30 5.15
N TYR A 276 -24.38 4.29 5.18
CA TYR A 276 -24.74 5.67 4.82
C TYR A 276 -24.05 6.09 3.51
N GLN A 277 -22.74 6.26 3.53
CA GLN A 277 -22.01 6.90 2.45
C GLN A 277 -22.02 6.08 1.15
N CYS A 278 -21.82 4.75 1.24
CA CYS A 278 -21.81 3.90 0.05
C CYS A 278 -23.20 3.80 -0.60
N LYS A 279 -24.27 3.75 0.20
CA LYS A 279 -25.63 3.74 -0.31
C LYS A 279 -25.97 5.05 -1.04
N ASP A 280 -25.52 6.19 -0.53
CA ASP A 280 -25.72 7.48 -1.19
C ASP A 280 -25.02 7.53 -2.55
N TYR A 281 -23.76 7.09 -2.63
CA TYR A 281 -23.07 7.02 -3.93
C TYR A 281 -23.77 6.09 -4.91
N ALA A 282 -24.28 4.93 -4.45
CA ALA A 282 -24.99 3.99 -5.31
C ALA A 282 -26.30 4.55 -5.89
N ARG A 283 -26.93 5.51 -5.20
CA ARG A 283 -28.11 6.24 -5.71
C ARG A 283 -27.74 7.38 -6.64
N MET A 284 -26.62 8.06 -6.37
CA MET A 284 -26.26 9.36 -6.94
C MET A 284 -25.33 9.26 -8.14
N ILE A 285 -25.33 8.15 -8.85
CA ILE A 285 -24.65 8.05 -10.15
C ILE A 285 -25.32 9.06 -11.11
N LYS A 286 -24.51 9.95 -11.71
CA LYS A 286 -25.00 10.97 -12.63
C LYS A 286 -25.67 10.35 -13.85
N SER A 287 -26.70 11.02 -14.38
CA SER A 287 -27.45 10.56 -15.54
C SER A 287 -26.58 10.40 -16.80
N GLU A 288 -25.49 11.14 -16.94
CA GLU A 288 -24.52 10.98 -18.03
C GLU A 288 -23.85 9.59 -18.04
N HIS A 289 -23.95 8.85 -16.93
CA HIS A 289 -23.41 7.50 -16.76
C HIS A 289 -24.47 6.40 -16.81
N ASP A 290 -25.74 6.73 -17.01
CA ASP A 290 -26.85 5.76 -17.02
C ASP A 290 -26.65 4.65 -18.09
N GLN A 291 -25.90 4.92 -19.12
CA GLN A 291 -25.51 3.91 -20.13
C GLN A 291 -24.70 2.72 -19.55
N TYR A 292 -24.09 2.89 -18.39
CA TYR A 292 -23.31 1.85 -17.70
C TYR A 292 -24.12 1.15 -16.60
N VAL A 293 -25.27 1.71 -16.23
CA VAL A 293 -26.15 1.15 -15.21
C VAL A 293 -26.84 -0.10 -15.75
N ILE A 294 -26.81 -1.18 -14.98
CA ILE A 294 -27.37 -2.48 -15.40
C ILE A 294 -28.88 -2.50 -15.21
N ASN A 295 -29.34 -2.02 -14.05
CA ASN A 295 -30.72 -1.99 -13.63
C ASN A 295 -30.89 -0.96 -12.49
N ASP A 296 -32.16 -0.67 -12.11
CA ASP A 296 -32.48 0.03 -10.88
C ASP A 296 -32.94 -0.99 -9.82
N TRP A 297 -32.29 -0.94 -8.65
CA TRP A 297 -32.62 -1.78 -7.51
C TRP A 297 -33.19 -0.91 -6.38
N ASN A 298 -34.48 -0.59 -6.45
CA ASN A 298 -35.18 0.26 -5.46
C ASN A 298 -34.54 1.65 -5.28
N GLY A 299 -34.16 2.28 -6.38
CA GLY A 299 -33.50 3.59 -6.43
C GLY A 299 -31.99 3.54 -6.33
N TYR A 300 -31.38 2.36 -6.27
CA TYR A 300 -29.92 2.20 -6.40
C TYR A 300 -29.54 1.86 -7.84
N LYS A 301 -28.62 2.61 -8.43
CA LYS A 301 -28.10 2.40 -9.78
C LYS A 301 -26.96 1.38 -9.85
N VAL A 302 -26.50 0.92 -8.69
CA VAL A 302 -25.36 -0.02 -8.56
C VAL A 302 -25.80 -1.18 -7.69
N PRO A 303 -25.57 -2.46 -8.12
CA PRO A 303 -26.01 -3.64 -7.36
C PRO A 303 -25.22 -3.87 -6.09
N PHE A 304 -23.91 -3.50 -6.06
CA PHE A 304 -23.02 -3.82 -4.97
C PHE A 304 -22.30 -2.59 -4.47
N VAL A 305 -22.09 -2.54 -3.17
CA VAL A 305 -21.21 -1.54 -2.54
C VAL A 305 -20.21 -2.18 -1.60
N PHE A 306 -19.03 -1.60 -1.57
CA PHE A 306 -17.98 -1.97 -0.67
C PHE A 306 -17.51 -0.75 0.11
N ALA A 307 -17.12 -0.98 1.35
CA ALA A 307 -16.36 -0.01 2.13
C ALA A 307 -15.11 -0.69 2.66
N THR A 308 -13.99 0.03 2.64
CA THR A 308 -12.72 -0.56 3.06
C THR A 308 -11.78 0.46 3.72
N ASN A 309 -10.95 -0.01 4.63
CA ASN A 309 -9.81 0.74 5.17
C ASN A 309 -8.48 0.00 4.96
N GLY A 310 -8.45 -0.97 4.04
CA GLY A 310 -7.26 -1.77 3.72
C GLY A 310 -6.86 -2.81 4.77
N ARG A 311 -7.52 -2.88 5.95
CA ARG A 311 -7.22 -3.91 6.95
C ARG A 311 -7.56 -5.31 6.43
N LYS A 312 -6.89 -6.32 6.98
CA LYS A 312 -7.23 -7.74 6.75
C LYS A 312 -8.49 -8.14 7.52
N TYR A 313 -9.08 -9.28 7.13
CA TYR A 313 -10.18 -9.89 7.86
C TYR A 313 -9.72 -10.37 9.26
N LEU A 314 -10.48 -10.01 10.29
CA LEU A 314 -10.22 -10.36 11.68
C LEU A 314 -11.32 -11.27 12.20
N LYS A 315 -11.10 -12.59 12.13
CA LYS A 315 -12.08 -13.60 12.53
C LYS A 315 -12.59 -13.45 13.97
N GLN A 316 -11.75 -13.01 14.89
CA GLN A 316 -12.11 -12.85 16.31
C GLN A 316 -12.85 -11.55 16.60
N ILE A 317 -12.62 -10.51 15.79
CA ILE A 317 -13.23 -9.19 15.93
C ILE A 317 -13.68 -8.75 14.53
N GLU A 318 -14.68 -9.45 13.99
CA GLU A 318 -15.16 -9.25 12.62
C GLU A 318 -15.53 -7.78 12.33
N GLN A 319 -16.10 -7.09 13.31
CA GLN A 319 -16.45 -5.66 13.21
C GLN A 319 -15.27 -4.74 12.88
N LYS A 320 -14.03 -5.15 13.18
CA LYS A 320 -12.80 -4.42 12.85
C LYS A 320 -12.17 -4.86 11.53
N SER A 321 -12.79 -5.80 10.81
CA SER A 321 -12.32 -6.24 9.49
C SER A 321 -12.39 -5.11 8.47
N GLY A 322 -11.44 -5.11 7.54
CA GLY A 322 -11.19 -3.97 6.67
C GLY A 322 -11.99 -3.93 5.39
N ILE A 323 -12.64 -5.02 4.97
CA ILE A 323 -13.46 -5.06 3.75
C ILE A 323 -14.88 -5.44 4.13
N TRP A 324 -15.81 -4.55 3.83
CA TRP A 324 -17.24 -4.74 4.04
C TRP A 324 -17.98 -4.66 2.72
N PHE A 325 -19.02 -5.46 2.60
CA PHE A 325 -19.83 -5.63 1.39
C PHE A 325 -21.32 -5.57 1.72
N LEU A 326 -22.09 -4.96 0.81
CA LEU A 326 -23.54 -5.00 0.83
C LEU A 326 -24.08 -5.19 -0.59
N ASP A 327 -24.97 -6.19 -0.74
CA ASP A 327 -25.76 -6.42 -1.93
C ASP A 327 -27.05 -5.60 -1.86
N LEU A 328 -27.18 -4.60 -2.72
CA LEU A 328 -28.33 -3.68 -2.77
C LEU A 328 -29.51 -4.21 -3.59
N ARG A 329 -29.37 -5.37 -4.22
CA ARG A 329 -30.44 -5.96 -5.05
C ARG A 329 -31.63 -6.40 -4.22
N ASP A 330 -31.42 -6.75 -2.95
CA ASP A 330 -32.47 -7.05 -2.00
C ASP A 330 -32.35 -6.15 -0.76
N GLY A 331 -33.40 -5.41 -0.46
CA GLY A 331 -33.46 -4.50 0.70
C GLY A 331 -33.37 -5.19 2.06
N ALA A 332 -33.53 -6.53 2.12
CA ALA A 332 -33.39 -7.32 3.33
C ALA A 332 -31.93 -7.68 3.64
N ASN A 333 -31.01 -7.48 2.67
CA ASN A 333 -29.58 -7.77 2.87
C ASN A 333 -28.95 -6.80 3.88
N THR A 334 -28.05 -7.35 4.69
CA THR A 334 -27.25 -6.60 5.68
C THR A 334 -25.78 -6.58 5.30
N PRO A 335 -25.04 -5.53 5.68
CA PRO A 335 -23.59 -5.48 5.49
C PRO A 335 -22.88 -6.68 6.15
N LYS A 336 -21.87 -7.21 5.47
CA LYS A 336 -21.02 -8.29 6.00
C LYS A 336 -19.55 -8.05 5.71
N ALA A 337 -18.69 -8.46 6.64
CA ALA A 337 -17.26 -8.45 6.45
C ALA A 337 -16.82 -9.56 5.50
N LEU A 338 -15.83 -9.27 4.66
CA LEU A 338 -15.27 -10.23 3.71
C LEU A 338 -13.83 -10.57 4.09
N GLN A 339 -13.43 -11.81 3.79
CA GLN A 339 -12.03 -12.27 3.93
C GLN A 339 -11.13 -11.74 2.81
N GLY A 340 -11.71 -11.31 1.70
CA GLY A 340 -11.04 -10.75 0.53
C GLY A 340 -12.04 -10.14 -0.43
N TRP A 341 -11.55 -9.55 -1.50
CA TRP A 341 -12.38 -8.98 -2.55
C TRP A 341 -13.05 -10.07 -3.37
N PHE A 342 -14.13 -9.73 -4.02
CA PHE A 342 -14.73 -10.58 -5.04
C PHE A 342 -13.87 -10.56 -6.31
N SER A 343 -13.64 -11.74 -6.85
CA SER A 343 -13.15 -11.90 -8.21
C SER A 343 -14.29 -11.65 -9.21
N LEU A 344 -13.94 -11.60 -10.47
CA LEU A 344 -14.92 -11.46 -11.55
C LEU A 344 -15.94 -12.60 -11.63
N MET A 345 -15.63 -13.77 -11.05
CA MET A 345 -16.54 -14.91 -11.01
C MET A 345 -17.50 -14.86 -9.84
N ASP A 346 -17.26 -13.97 -8.88
CA ASP A 346 -18.07 -13.83 -7.67
C ASP A 346 -19.16 -12.75 -7.80
N LEU A 347 -19.03 -11.86 -8.79
CA LEU A 347 -19.94 -10.76 -9.12
C LEU A 347 -20.85 -11.10 -10.31
#